data_d3560f6d70c489b6bd102a523e04df02
#
_entry.id   d3560f6d70c489b6bd102a523e04df02
#
_cell.length_a   1.000
_cell.length_b   1.000
_cell.length_c   1.000
_cell.angle_alpha   90.00
_cell.angle_beta   90.00
_cell.angle_gamma   90.00
#
_symmetry.space_group_name_H-M   'P 1'
#
loop_
_entity.id
_entity.type
_entity.pdbx_description
1 polymer ?
#
loop_
_entity_poly.entity_id
_entity_poly.type
_entity_poly.pdbx_seq_one_letter_code
_entity_poly.pdbx_strand_id
1 'polypeptide(L)'
;MKISKRGLLEIAEHEGIVPGPYLDSRGVWTWGIGHTAAAGAQDPEAMARGMPDDIDTAIIGALKQFDRDLDNYERRVNRAIKVPISQHQFDSLVSFDFNTGGIFKARLTQRINAADPNAADSFMGWLKPPEIRRRRVDEMRLFQTGDYSADGDAIKVWRVDDNGHLRGLDRVMHGDDLLAMMKARR
;
A
#
# COMPACT_ATOMS: atom_id res chain seq x y z
N MET A 1 -17.19 2.58 -1.77
CA MET A 1 -16.32 2.45 -2.95
C MET A 1 -15.33 1.34 -2.69
N LYS A 2 -14.66 0.85 -3.73
CA LYS A 2 -13.55 -0.10 -3.70
C LYS A 2 -12.35 0.54 -4.38
N ILE A 3 -11.13 0.14 -4.00
CA ILE A 3 -9.92 0.61 -4.67
C ILE A 3 -9.89 0.13 -6.12
N SER A 4 -9.43 0.98 -7.02
CA SER A 4 -9.21 0.59 -8.41
C SER A 4 -7.96 -0.26 -8.56
N LYS A 5 -7.82 -0.96 -9.69
CA LYS A 5 -6.58 -1.69 -10.01
C LYS A 5 -5.37 -0.77 -10.06
N ARG A 6 -5.54 0.45 -10.59
CA ARG A 6 -4.47 1.46 -10.61
C ARG A 6 -4.11 1.92 -9.21
N GLY A 7 -5.10 2.15 -8.33
CA GLY A 7 -4.85 2.50 -6.94
C GLY A 7 -4.14 1.38 -6.16
N LEU A 8 -4.47 0.11 -6.42
CA LEU A 8 -3.76 -1.03 -5.84
C LEU A 8 -2.29 -1.05 -6.28
N LEU A 9 -2.02 -0.85 -7.59
CA LEU A 9 -0.66 -0.81 -8.12
C LEU A 9 0.13 0.40 -7.59
N GLU A 10 -0.52 1.56 -7.45
CA GLU A 10 0.06 2.76 -6.85
C GLU A 10 0.62 2.46 -5.44
N ILE A 11 -0.17 1.79 -4.59
CA ILE A 11 0.30 1.44 -3.25
C ILE A 11 1.38 0.37 -3.31
N ALA A 12 1.22 -0.67 -4.15
CA ALA A 12 2.20 -1.74 -4.28
C ALA A 12 3.58 -1.23 -4.74
N GLU A 13 3.63 -0.22 -5.61
CA GLU A 13 4.88 0.38 -6.06
C GLU A 13 5.56 1.21 -4.96
N HIS A 14 4.78 1.94 -4.15
CA HIS A 14 5.31 2.66 -2.99
C HIS A 14 5.91 1.73 -1.93
N GLU A 15 5.31 0.57 -1.70
CA GLU A 15 5.73 -0.37 -0.64
C GLU A 15 6.80 -1.36 -1.11
N GLY A 16 6.72 -1.82 -2.37
CA GLY A 16 7.44 -2.97 -2.86
C GLY A 16 6.88 -4.29 -2.33
N ILE A 17 7.44 -5.42 -2.80
CA ILE A 17 7.04 -6.77 -2.42
C ILE A 17 8.23 -7.48 -1.79
N VAL A 18 8.04 -8.10 -0.63
CA VAL A 18 9.02 -8.99 0.00
C VAL A 18 8.40 -10.40 0.13
N PRO A 19 8.83 -11.37 -0.69
CA PRO A 19 8.20 -12.69 -0.75
C PRO A 19 8.32 -13.53 0.54
N GLY A 20 9.39 -13.32 1.31
CA GLY A 20 9.59 -13.93 2.63
C GLY A 20 9.39 -12.96 3.79
N PRO A 21 9.29 -13.45 5.04
CA PRO A 21 9.12 -12.58 6.20
C PRO A 21 10.38 -11.78 6.50
N TYR A 22 10.22 -10.50 6.83
CA TYR A 22 11.32 -9.59 7.14
C TYR A 22 11.01 -8.71 8.36
N LEU A 23 12.06 -8.14 8.95
CA LEU A 23 11.94 -7.15 10.02
C LEU A 23 11.87 -5.75 9.42
N ASP A 24 10.81 -5.02 9.72
CA ASP A 24 10.68 -3.61 9.34
C ASP A 24 11.65 -2.72 10.14
N SER A 25 11.69 -1.43 9.86
CA SER A 25 12.55 -0.45 10.55
C SER A 25 12.27 -0.32 12.06
N ARG A 26 11.17 -0.86 12.55
CA ARG A 26 10.78 -0.89 13.97
C ARG A 26 10.98 -2.26 14.61
N GLY A 27 11.53 -3.22 13.87
CA GLY A 27 11.75 -4.59 14.34
C GLY A 27 10.46 -5.43 14.38
N VAL A 28 9.43 -5.07 13.61
CA VAL A 28 8.17 -5.81 13.51
C VAL A 28 8.26 -6.79 12.34
N TRP A 29 7.93 -8.07 12.58
CA TRP A 29 7.83 -9.06 11.52
C TRP A 29 6.73 -8.66 10.52
N THR A 30 7.13 -8.53 9.27
CA THR A 30 6.33 -8.05 8.16
C THR A 30 6.51 -8.99 6.96
N TRP A 31 5.52 -9.10 6.11
CA TRP A 31 5.57 -9.94 4.91
C TRP A 31 4.83 -9.29 3.74
N GLY A 32 5.20 -9.67 2.53
CA GLY A 32 4.48 -9.27 1.31
C GLY A 32 4.54 -7.79 1.05
N ILE A 33 3.40 -7.12 1.09
CA ILE A 33 3.24 -5.67 0.87
C ILE A 33 2.79 -5.05 2.21
N GLY A 34 3.71 -4.96 3.16
CA GLY A 34 3.47 -4.30 4.44
C GLY A 34 2.54 -5.06 5.42
N HIS A 35 2.26 -6.36 5.18
CA HIS A 35 1.41 -7.15 6.08
C HIS A 35 2.12 -7.48 7.38
N THR A 36 1.44 -7.28 8.52
CA THR A 36 1.91 -7.63 9.87
C THR A 36 0.85 -8.45 10.60
N ALA A 37 1.21 -9.14 11.68
CA ALA A 37 0.25 -9.88 12.53
C ALA A 37 -0.91 -9.01 13.04
N ALA A 38 -0.69 -7.69 13.23
CA ALA A 38 -1.73 -6.76 13.64
C ALA A 38 -2.85 -6.56 12.61
N ALA A 39 -2.59 -6.85 11.33
CA ALA A 39 -3.61 -6.83 10.27
C ALA A 39 -4.52 -8.08 10.30
N GLY A 40 -4.17 -9.09 11.08
CA GLY A 40 -4.90 -10.36 11.20
C GLY A 40 -4.48 -11.39 10.15
N ALA A 41 -5.17 -12.51 10.11
CA ALA A 41 -4.91 -13.65 9.22
C ALA A 41 -3.52 -14.30 9.42
N GLN A 42 -2.57 -14.14 8.49
CA GLN A 42 -1.28 -14.80 8.54
C GLN A 42 -0.31 -14.05 9.46
N ASP A 43 0.38 -14.77 10.34
CA ASP A 43 1.42 -14.21 11.19
C ASP A 43 2.80 -14.34 10.52
N PRO A 44 3.44 -13.22 10.11
CA PRO A 44 4.75 -13.27 9.47
C PRO A 44 5.86 -13.87 10.36
N GLU A 45 5.74 -13.77 11.68
CA GLU A 45 6.72 -14.34 12.62
C GLU A 45 6.71 -15.88 12.58
N ALA A 46 5.56 -16.49 12.30
CA ALA A 46 5.40 -17.95 12.19
C ALA A 46 5.78 -18.52 10.81
N MET A 47 6.11 -17.69 9.82
CA MET A 47 6.47 -18.13 8.46
C MET A 47 7.90 -18.68 8.40
N ALA A 48 8.16 -19.55 7.41
CA ALA A 48 9.51 -20.00 7.08
C ALA A 48 10.43 -18.81 6.74
N ARG A 49 11.65 -18.84 7.23
CA ARG A 49 12.63 -17.75 7.08
C ARG A 49 13.30 -17.77 5.70
N GLY A 50 13.78 -16.60 5.30
CA GLY A 50 14.51 -16.40 4.05
C GLY A 50 13.61 -16.29 2.82
N MET A 51 14.23 -16.45 1.66
CA MET A 51 13.49 -16.45 0.39
C MET A 51 12.78 -17.78 0.20
N PRO A 52 11.50 -17.76 -0.25
CA PRO A 52 10.80 -18.99 -0.59
C PRO A 52 11.39 -19.65 -1.84
N ASP A 53 11.31 -20.99 -1.95
CA ASP A 53 11.76 -21.75 -3.12
C ASP A 53 10.99 -21.35 -4.40
N ASP A 54 9.66 -21.16 -4.29
CA ASP A 54 8.81 -20.67 -5.37
C ASP A 54 8.43 -19.21 -5.11
N ILE A 55 9.28 -18.30 -5.60
CA ILE A 55 9.12 -16.85 -5.43
C ILE A 55 7.82 -16.35 -6.10
N ASP A 56 7.46 -16.88 -7.26
CA ASP A 56 6.27 -16.43 -8.00
C ASP A 56 4.98 -16.81 -7.26
N THR A 57 4.93 -18.04 -6.70
CA THR A 57 3.81 -18.42 -5.82
C THR A 57 3.74 -17.57 -4.56
N ALA A 58 4.87 -17.21 -3.96
CA ALA A 58 4.91 -16.34 -2.79
C ALA A 58 4.45 -14.91 -3.11
N ILE A 59 4.84 -14.36 -4.25
CA ILE A 59 4.36 -13.06 -4.73
C ILE A 59 2.83 -13.08 -4.89
N ILE A 60 2.26 -14.11 -5.50
CA ILE A 60 0.80 -14.25 -5.63
C ILE A 60 0.13 -14.32 -4.25
N GLY A 61 0.72 -15.05 -3.32
CA GLY A 61 0.26 -15.11 -1.94
C GLY A 61 0.24 -13.74 -1.27
N ALA A 62 1.34 -12.97 -1.43
CA ALA A 62 1.48 -11.62 -0.93
C ALA A 62 0.43 -10.66 -1.53
N LEU A 63 0.19 -10.73 -2.84
CA LEU A 63 -0.84 -9.92 -3.51
C LEU A 63 -2.25 -10.25 -3.03
N LYS A 64 -2.58 -11.53 -2.83
CA LYS A 64 -3.87 -11.96 -2.28
C LYS A 64 -4.07 -11.50 -0.85
N GLN A 65 -2.99 -11.50 -0.05
CA GLN A 65 -3.06 -10.96 1.31
C GLN A 65 -3.24 -9.44 1.29
N PHE A 66 -2.50 -8.76 0.44
CA PHE A 66 -2.60 -7.31 0.27
C PHE A 66 -4.02 -6.86 -0.13
N ASP A 67 -4.66 -7.54 -1.08
CA ASP A 67 -6.05 -7.28 -1.48
C ASP A 67 -7.01 -7.41 -0.26
N ARG A 68 -6.82 -8.42 0.60
CA ARG A 68 -7.59 -8.56 1.86
C ARG A 68 -7.29 -7.44 2.87
N ASP A 69 -6.04 -7.04 3.00
CA ASP A 69 -5.64 -5.98 3.93
C ASP A 69 -6.25 -4.63 3.51
N LEU A 70 -6.29 -4.36 2.20
CA LEU A 70 -6.92 -3.15 1.64
C LEU A 70 -8.42 -3.06 1.95
N ASP A 71 -9.15 -4.18 2.05
CA ASP A 71 -10.56 -4.18 2.44
C ASP A 71 -10.84 -3.43 3.75
N ASN A 72 -9.90 -3.50 4.71
CA ASN A 72 -10.03 -2.76 5.97
C ASN A 72 -9.91 -1.25 5.75
N TYR A 73 -8.92 -0.81 5.00
CA TYR A 73 -8.69 0.61 4.71
C TYR A 73 -9.80 1.20 3.84
N GLU A 74 -10.31 0.45 2.88
CA GLU A 74 -11.49 0.84 2.10
C GLU A 74 -12.72 1.09 2.98
N ARG A 75 -13.01 0.19 3.93
CA ARG A 75 -14.10 0.39 4.90
C ARG A 75 -13.88 1.62 5.75
N ARG A 76 -12.62 1.88 6.18
CA ARG A 76 -12.26 3.05 6.98
C ARG A 76 -12.48 4.34 6.21
N VAL A 77 -12.01 4.43 4.96
CA VAL A 77 -12.19 5.61 4.09
C VAL A 77 -13.69 5.83 3.80
N ASN A 78 -14.44 4.76 3.41
CA ASN A 78 -15.88 4.86 3.19
C ASN A 78 -16.65 5.36 4.44
N ARG A 79 -16.18 5.03 5.64
CA ARG A 79 -16.78 5.51 6.90
C ARG A 79 -16.38 6.94 7.24
N ALA A 80 -15.17 7.35 6.90
CA ALA A 80 -14.62 8.67 7.23
C ALA A 80 -15.15 9.78 6.32
N ILE A 81 -15.30 9.48 5.02
CA ILE A 81 -15.75 10.46 4.01
C ILE A 81 -17.27 10.47 3.93
N LYS A 82 -17.86 11.65 3.99
CA LYS A 82 -19.33 11.86 4.05
C LYS A 82 -19.88 12.60 2.83
N VAL A 83 -19.01 12.98 1.91
CA VAL A 83 -19.35 13.67 0.67
C VAL A 83 -19.00 12.80 -0.54
N PRO A 84 -19.64 13.00 -1.70
CA PRO A 84 -19.25 12.30 -2.92
C PRO A 84 -17.81 12.66 -3.30
N ILE A 85 -17.03 11.63 -3.68
CA ILE A 85 -15.67 11.77 -4.19
C ILE A 85 -15.49 10.91 -5.44
N SER A 86 -14.50 11.26 -6.26
CA SER A 86 -14.14 10.48 -7.44
C SER A 86 -13.34 9.21 -7.08
N GLN A 87 -13.14 8.32 -8.07
CA GLN A 87 -12.35 7.10 -7.85
C GLN A 87 -10.89 7.41 -7.48
N HIS A 88 -10.24 8.33 -8.18
CA HIS A 88 -8.85 8.69 -7.87
C HIS A 88 -8.69 9.36 -6.49
N GLN A 89 -9.69 10.12 -6.05
CA GLN A 89 -9.72 10.67 -4.70
C GLN A 89 -9.84 9.57 -3.65
N PHE A 90 -10.69 8.57 -3.90
CA PHE A 90 -10.81 7.42 -3.03
C PHE A 90 -9.51 6.62 -2.95
N ASP A 91 -8.88 6.33 -4.09
CA ASP A 91 -7.62 5.57 -4.17
C ASP A 91 -6.49 6.30 -3.42
N SER A 92 -6.38 7.62 -3.58
CA SER A 92 -5.43 8.45 -2.84
C SER A 92 -5.64 8.38 -1.31
N LEU A 93 -6.89 8.43 -0.86
CA LEU A 93 -7.22 8.34 0.57
C LEU A 93 -6.98 6.95 1.14
N VAL A 94 -7.18 5.88 0.36
CA VAL A 94 -6.83 4.52 0.77
C VAL A 94 -5.31 4.41 0.92
N SER A 95 -4.50 4.92 -0.03
CA SER A 95 -3.04 4.98 0.09
C SER A 95 -2.60 5.75 1.34
N PHE A 96 -3.18 6.90 1.58
CA PHE A 96 -2.91 7.72 2.77
C PHE A 96 -3.21 6.96 4.07
N ASP A 97 -4.38 6.33 4.17
CA ASP A 97 -4.76 5.61 5.39
C ASP A 97 -3.96 4.33 5.57
N PHE A 98 -3.61 3.63 4.50
CA PHE A 98 -2.71 2.47 4.52
C PHE A 98 -1.37 2.81 5.17
N ASN A 99 -0.76 3.92 4.75
CA ASN A 99 0.54 4.33 5.28
C ASN A 99 0.46 4.94 6.69
N THR A 100 -0.62 5.68 7.02
CA THR A 100 -0.67 6.50 8.23
C THR A 100 -1.59 5.97 9.32
N GLY A 101 -2.61 5.18 8.96
CA GLY A 101 -3.73 4.84 9.84
C GLY A 101 -4.52 6.09 10.30
N GLY A 102 -4.40 7.21 9.60
CA GLY A 102 -4.78 8.53 10.08
C GLY A 102 -6.13 9.06 9.62
N ILE A 103 -6.86 8.36 8.76
CA ILE A 103 -8.04 8.90 8.06
C ILE A 103 -9.08 9.53 8.98
N PHE A 104 -9.35 8.96 10.16
CA PHE A 104 -10.37 9.48 11.08
C PHE A 104 -9.96 10.74 11.85
N LYS A 105 -8.65 10.97 12.02
CA LYS A 105 -8.12 12.11 12.80
C LYS A 105 -7.46 13.18 11.93
N ALA A 106 -7.31 12.92 10.62
CA ALA A 106 -6.62 13.83 9.72
C ALA A 106 -7.46 15.09 9.45
N ARG A 107 -6.81 16.26 9.50
CA ARG A 107 -7.42 17.52 9.04
C ARG A 107 -7.88 17.43 7.58
N LEU A 108 -7.17 16.61 6.77
CA LEU A 108 -7.55 16.28 5.41
C LEU A 108 -9.02 15.83 5.33
N THR A 109 -9.41 14.83 6.13
CA THR A 109 -10.78 14.30 6.17
C THR A 109 -11.82 15.34 6.56
N GLN A 110 -11.49 16.17 7.57
CA GLN A 110 -12.38 17.24 8.02
C GLN A 110 -12.63 18.27 6.90
N ARG A 111 -11.58 18.67 6.19
CA ARG A 111 -11.67 19.63 5.09
C ARG A 111 -12.42 19.07 3.88
N ILE A 112 -12.18 17.77 3.53
CA ILE A 112 -12.94 17.11 2.45
C ILE A 112 -14.43 17.10 2.78
N ASN A 113 -14.80 16.71 3.99
CA ASN A 113 -16.19 16.65 4.43
C ASN A 113 -16.85 18.05 4.53
N ALA A 114 -16.06 19.10 4.66
CA ALA A 114 -16.51 20.50 4.60
C ALA A 114 -16.55 21.07 3.17
N ALA A 115 -16.28 20.24 2.15
CA ALA A 115 -16.18 20.64 0.74
C ALA A 115 -15.16 21.78 0.50
N ASP A 116 -14.08 21.82 1.29
CA ASP A 116 -13.02 22.82 1.17
C ASP A 116 -12.22 22.57 -0.11
N PRO A 117 -12.15 23.51 -1.07
CA PRO A 117 -11.43 23.33 -2.33
C PRO A 117 -9.92 23.10 -2.15
N ASN A 118 -9.36 23.53 -1.02
CA ASN A 118 -7.94 23.35 -0.70
C ASN A 118 -7.70 22.19 0.26
N ALA A 119 -8.64 21.23 0.37
CA ALA A 119 -8.51 20.10 1.30
C ALA A 119 -7.23 19.29 1.07
N ALA A 120 -6.82 19.11 -0.20
CA ALA A 120 -5.65 18.32 -0.60
C ALA A 120 -4.33 18.84 0.02
N ASP A 121 -4.19 20.13 0.28
CA ASP A 121 -2.98 20.68 0.91
C ASP A 121 -2.69 20.04 2.28
N SER A 122 -3.71 19.45 2.90
CA SER A 122 -3.60 18.81 4.21
C SER A 122 -2.85 17.48 4.19
N PHE A 123 -2.59 16.87 3.01
CA PHE A 123 -1.64 15.75 2.89
C PHE A 123 -0.26 16.15 3.41
N MET A 124 0.16 17.40 3.13
CA MET A 124 1.47 17.91 3.51
C MET A 124 1.63 18.16 5.02
N GLY A 125 0.61 17.95 5.82
CA GLY A 125 0.70 17.90 7.29
C GLY A 125 1.25 16.58 7.85
N TRP A 126 1.51 15.55 6.99
CA TRP A 126 1.92 14.21 7.38
C TRP A 126 3.30 13.82 6.82
N LEU A 127 4.34 14.61 7.18
CA LEU A 127 5.71 14.50 6.65
C LEU A 127 6.71 13.86 7.62
N LYS A 128 6.27 12.98 8.50
CA LYS A 128 7.16 12.25 9.41
C LYS A 128 7.07 10.75 9.13
N PRO A 129 8.20 10.08 8.88
CA PRO A 129 9.55 10.63 8.74
C PRO A 129 9.73 11.45 7.46
N PRO A 130 10.82 12.26 7.32
CA PRO A 130 10.99 13.19 6.17
C PRO A 130 10.97 12.50 4.80
N GLU A 131 11.40 11.26 4.72
CA GLU A 131 11.47 10.46 3.48
C GLU A 131 10.09 10.21 2.86
N ILE A 132 9.02 10.32 3.67
CA ILE A 132 7.64 10.13 3.21
C ILE A 132 7.14 11.28 2.32
N ARG A 133 7.87 12.40 2.25
CA ARG A 133 7.44 13.60 1.53
C ARG A 133 7.03 13.32 0.08
N ARG A 134 7.81 12.51 -0.66
CA ARG A 134 7.50 12.18 -2.06
C ARG A 134 6.12 11.52 -2.13
N ARG A 135 5.87 10.49 -1.35
CA ARG A 135 4.57 9.80 -1.30
C ARG A 135 3.41 10.77 -0.99
N ARG A 136 3.60 11.70 -0.04
CA ARG A 136 2.55 12.71 0.27
C ARG A 136 2.25 13.62 -0.91
N VAL A 137 3.27 14.02 -1.66
CA VAL A 137 3.11 14.82 -2.89
C VAL A 137 2.37 14.01 -3.96
N ASP A 138 2.74 12.75 -4.15
CA ASP A 138 2.10 11.85 -5.12
C ASP A 138 0.63 11.62 -4.77
N GLU A 139 0.31 11.32 -3.50
CA GLU A 139 -1.07 11.17 -3.03
C GLU A 139 -1.88 12.47 -3.16
N MET A 140 -1.30 13.63 -2.85
CA MET A 140 -1.95 14.93 -3.04
C MET A 140 -2.25 15.17 -4.53
N ARG A 141 -1.30 14.91 -5.41
CA ARG A 141 -1.45 15.06 -6.86
C ARG A 141 -2.51 14.11 -7.41
N LEU A 142 -2.49 12.84 -7.01
CA LEU A 142 -3.51 11.87 -7.36
C LEU A 142 -4.91 12.36 -6.94
N PHE A 143 -5.05 12.86 -5.71
CA PHE A 143 -6.31 13.40 -5.21
C PHE A 143 -6.82 14.59 -6.03
N GLN A 144 -5.94 15.52 -6.43
CA GLN A 144 -6.29 16.74 -7.15
C GLN A 144 -6.58 16.52 -8.64
N THR A 145 -5.78 15.66 -9.30
CA THR A 145 -5.74 15.60 -10.76
C THR A 145 -6.16 14.25 -11.34
N GLY A 146 -6.14 13.17 -10.55
CA GLY A 146 -6.32 11.81 -11.05
C GLY A 146 -5.07 11.25 -11.74
N ASP A 147 -3.91 11.88 -11.57
CA ASP A 147 -2.65 11.43 -12.13
C ASP A 147 -1.96 10.45 -11.16
N TYR A 148 -1.88 9.18 -11.57
CA TYR A 148 -1.21 8.11 -10.82
C TYR A 148 0.28 8.15 -11.14
N SER A 149 1.10 8.61 -10.21
CA SER A 149 2.55 8.79 -10.38
C SER A 149 3.33 7.49 -10.31
N ALA A 150 2.84 6.54 -9.50
CA ALA A 150 3.32 5.17 -9.43
C ALA A 150 2.28 4.28 -10.11
N ASP A 151 2.30 4.19 -11.44
CA ASP A 151 1.26 3.50 -12.21
C ASP A 151 1.45 1.98 -12.33
N GLY A 152 2.39 1.44 -11.56
CA GLY A 152 2.70 0.02 -11.50
C GLY A 152 3.73 -0.39 -12.55
N ASP A 153 4.51 0.52 -13.09
CA ASP A 153 5.52 0.21 -14.08
C ASP A 153 6.84 -0.30 -13.47
N ALA A 154 7.09 -0.07 -12.18
CA ALA A 154 8.34 -0.38 -11.51
C ALA A 154 8.18 -0.94 -10.08
N ILE A 155 7.35 -1.98 -9.91
CA ILE A 155 7.12 -2.62 -8.60
C ILE A 155 8.33 -3.47 -8.23
N LYS A 156 9.02 -3.08 -7.17
CA LYS A 156 10.25 -3.72 -6.70
C LYS A 156 9.95 -4.96 -5.87
N VAL A 157 10.62 -6.08 -6.19
CA VAL A 157 10.64 -7.29 -5.37
C VAL A 157 11.98 -7.36 -4.65
N TRP A 158 11.94 -7.45 -3.32
CA TRP A 158 13.14 -7.42 -2.49
C TRP A 158 13.52 -8.80 -1.99
N ARG A 159 14.82 -9.06 -1.89
CA ARG A 159 15.36 -10.27 -1.25
C ARG A 159 15.41 -10.11 0.25
N VAL A 160 15.21 -11.22 0.95
CA VAL A 160 15.34 -11.29 2.41
C VAL A 160 16.19 -12.51 2.79
N ASP A 161 16.99 -12.40 3.85
CA ASP A 161 17.75 -13.50 4.42
C ASP A 161 16.99 -14.23 5.54
N ASP A 162 17.60 -15.31 6.05
CA ASP A 162 17.02 -16.15 7.12
C ASP A 162 16.88 -15.41 8.46
N ASN A 163 17.54 -14.26 8.63
CA ASN A 163 17.42 -13.42 9.81
C ASN A 163 16.35 -12.31 9.64
N GLY A 164 15.67 -12.27 8.49
CA GLY A 164 14.66 -11.25 8.20
C GLY A 164 15.24 -9.91 7.72
N HIS A 165 16.49 -9.84 7.32
CA HIS A 165 17.09 -8.62 6.80
C HIS A 165 16.95 -8.53 5.27
N LEU A 166 16.56 -7.36 4.77
CA LEU A 166 16.52 -7.10 3.33
C LEU A 166 17.94 -7.10 2.74
N ARG A 167 18.12 -7.79 1.61
CA ARG A 167 19.42 -8.04 0.95
C ARG A 167 19.53 -7.50 -0.48
N GLY A 168 18.77 -6.46 -0.79
CA GLY A 168 18.77 -5.82 -2.09
C GLY A 168 17.61 -6.28 -2.98
N LEU A 169 17.64 -5.82 -4.22
CA LEU A 169 16.60 -6.07 -5.21
C LEU A 169 16.74 -7.49 -5.79
N ASP A 170 15.62 -8.22 -5.88
CA ASP A 170 15.53 -9.45 -6.65
C ASP A 170 15.21 -9.13 -8.11
N ARG A 171 14.09 -8.48 -8.33
CA ARG A 171 13.61 -8.06 -9.66
C ARG A 171 12.70 -6.83 -9.58
N VAL A 172 12.41 -6.23 -10.74
CA VAL A 172 11.33 -5.26 -10.93
C VAL A 172 10.24 -5.94 -11.75
N MET A 173 9.00 -5.73 -11.38
CA MET A 173 7.83 -6.29 -12.08
C MET A 173 6.93 -5.16 -12.57
N HIS A 174 6.26 -5.39 -13.69
CA HIS A 174 5.21 -4.51 -14.18
C HIS A 174 3.86 -4.91 -13.57
N GLY A 175 3.03 -3.94 -13.27
CA GLY A 175 1.73 -4.17 -12.64
C GLY A 175 0.80 -5.05 -13.49
N ASP A 176 0.86 -4.94 -14.81
CA ASP A 176 0.07 -5.80 -15.71
C ASP A 176 0.45 -7.28 -15.55
N ASP A 177 1.74 -7.60 -15.38
CA ASP A 177 2.22 -8.96 -15.12
C ASP A 177 1.66 -9.46 -13.77
N LEU A 178 1.73 -8.61 -12.74
CA LEU A 178 1.18 -8.94 -11.41
C LEU A 178 -0.33 -9.19 -11.47
N LEU A 179 -1.09 -8.34 -12.17
CA LEU A 179 -2.53 -8.53 -12.35
C LEU A 179 -2.86 -9.79 -13.17
N ALA A 180 -2.02 -10.14 -14.15
CA ALA A 180 -2.16 -11.39 -14.91
C ALA A 180 -1.90 -12.62 -14.01
N MET A 181 -0.85 -12.59 -13.17
CA MET A 181 -0.54 -13.65 -12.20
C MET A 181 -1.70 -13.86 -11.20
N MET A 182 -2.31 -12.79 -10.73
CA MET A 182 -3.48 -12.86 -9.83
C MET A 182 -4.69 -13.52 -10.50
N LYS A 183 -4.88 -13.33 -11.81
CA LYS A 183 -6.01 -13.91 -12.57
C LYS A 183 -5.78 -15.38 -12.93
N ALA A 184 -4.57 -15.75 -13.32
CA ALA A 184 -4.26 -17.09 -13.86
C ALA A 184 -4.42 -18.21 -12.81
N ARG A 185 -4.49 -17.89 -11.52
CA ARG A 185 -4.61 -18.85 -10.41
C ARG A 185 -5.89 -18.65 -9.57
N ARG A 186 -6.94 -18.08 -10.16
CA ARG A 186 -8.32 -18.15 -9.66
C ARG A 186 -8.99 -19.42 -10.17
#